data_0a95865a7d0cd8dfe9beedfbbc5e3c70
#
_entry.id   0a95865a7d0cd8dfe9beedfbbc5e3c70
#
_cell.length_a   1.000
_cell.length_b   1.000
_cell.length_c   1.000
_cell.angle_alpha   90.00
_cell.angle_beta   90.00
_cell.angle_gamma   90.00
#
_symmetry.space_group_name_H-M   'P 1'
#
loop_
_entity.id
_entity.type
_entity.pdbx_description
1 polymer ?
#
loop_
_entity_poly.entity_id
_entity_poly.type
_entity_poly.pdbx_seq_one_letter_code
_entity_poly.pdbx_strand_id
1 'polypeptide(L)'
;MATEEELRSAIRTGLVTLGSHSWSHPNLAALDEVELSGELSRPLEWLRSRFEGVVPWISYPYGCSSPHVERAARALGYVAGLLIDGGWIRAPMRRPFALPRRNIPAGLSGPGFSLRAAAFERLAVIDSRRSSD
;
A
#
# COMPACT_ATOMS: atom_id res chain seq x y z
N MET A 1 -2.09 13.22 -15.94
CA MET A 1 -1.07 13.00 -14.88
C MET A 1 -1.12 14.24 -14.00
N ALA A 2 -1.11 14.10 -12.67
CA ALA A 2 -1.12 15.24 -11.77
C ALA A 2 0.22 15.98 -11.80
N THR A 3 0.19 17.30 -11.70
CA THR A 3 1.37 18.15 -11.57
C THR A 3 1.86 18.18 -10.11
N GLU A 4 3.09 18.62 -9.88
CA GLU A 4 3.60 18.80 -8.50
C GLU A 4 2.77 19.82 -7.72
N GLU A 5 2.26 20.87 -8.37
CA GLU A 5 1.45 21.90 -7.74
C GLU A 5 0.08 21.37 -7.30
N GLU A 6 -0.56 20.55 -8.14
CA GLU A 6 -1.81 19.87 -7.79
C GLU A 6 -1.60 18.90 -6.60
N LEU A 7 -0.49 18.16 -6.58
CA LEU A 7 -0.14 17.29 -5.44
C LEU A 7 0.10 18.11 -4.16
N ARG A 8 0.84 19.22 -4.23
CA ARG A 8 1.04 20.11 -3.08
C ARG A 8 -0.28 20.69 -2.58
N SER A 9 -1.16 21.07 -3.51
CA SER A 9 -2.50 21.55 -3.14
C SER A 9 -3.32 20.48 -2.43
N ALA A 10 -3.30 19.25 -2.92
CA ALA A 10 -3.99 18.12 -2.30
C ALA A 10 -3.44 17.81 -0.90
N ILE A 11 -2.12 17.81 -0.72
CA ILE A 11 -1.48 17.57 0.58
C ILE A 11 -1.90 18.63 1.60
N ARG A 12 -1.96 19.91 1.21
CA ARG A 12 -2.39 21.01 2.08
C ARG A 12 -3.80 20.85 2.62
N THR A 13 -4.65 20.05 2.00
CA THR A 13 -5.99 19.75 2.54
C THR A 13 -5.95 18.89 3.81
N GLY A 14 -4.82 18.22 4.10
CA GLY A 14 -4.70 17.24 5.17
C GLY A 14 -5.39 15.90 4.89
N LEU A 15 -6.01 15.73 3.72
CA LEU A 15 -6.74 14.52 3.33
C LEU A 15 -5.92 13.56 2.45
N VAL A 16 -4.78 14.02 1.97
CA VAL A 16 -3.91 13.24 1.07
C VAL A 16 -2.53 13.09 1.68
N THR A 17 -2.04 11.85 1.67
CA THR A 17 -0.69 11.50 2.11
C THR A 17 0.02 10.78 0.97
N LEU A 18 1.27 11.11 0.70
CA LEU A 18 2.07 10.48 -0.34
C LEU A 18 2.91 9.33 0.22
N GLY A 19 2.96 8.25 -0.54
CA GLY A 19 3.86 7.10 -0.32
C GLY A 19 4.40 6.60 -1.65
N SER A 20 5.30 5.63 -1.61
CA SER A 20 5.98 5.09 -2.78
C SER A 20 5.17 4.01 -3.51
N HIS A 21 5.41 3.88 -4.84
CA HIS A 21 4.86 2.81 -5.67
C HIS A 21 5.89 2.27 -6.69
N SER A 22 7.15 2.13 -6.27
CA SER A 22 8.35 1.90 -7.09
C SER A 22 8.68 3.07 -8.03
N TRP A 23 9.75 2.97 -8.77
CA TRP A 23 10.18 4.00 -9.73
C TRP A 23 9.57 3.80 -11.11
N SER A 24 9.68 2.60 -11.68
CA SER A 24 9.23 2.27 -13.04
C SER A 24 8.11 1.24 -13.13
N HIS A 25 7.55 0.85 -11.97
CA HIS A 25 6.42 -0.08 -11.85
C HIS A 25 6.70 -1.52 -12.36
N PRO A 26 7.88 -2.11 -12.10
CA PRO A 26 8.13 -3.51 -12.45
C PRO A 26 7.52 -4.48 -11.44
N ASN A 27 7.53 -5.77 -11.77
CA ASN A 27 7.34 -6.81 -10.76
C ASN A 27 8.60 -6.89 -9.87
N LEU A 28 8.55 -6.28 -8.69
CA LEU A 28 9.69 -6.19 -7.78
C LEU A 28 10.25 -7.57 -7.36
N ALA A 29 9.41 -8.61 -7.34
CA ALA A 29 9.84 -9.95 -6.97
C ALA A 29 10.69 -10.66 -8.04
N ALA A 30 10.73 -10.11 -9.26
CA ALA A 30 11.50 -10.65 -10.38
C ALA A 30 12.84 -9.93 -10.61
N LEU A 31 13.13 -8.87 -9.83
CA LEU A 31 14.33 -8.06 -9.98
C LEU A 31 15.50 -8.65 -9.22
N ASP A 32 16.72 -8.37 -9.71
CA ASP A 32 17.92 -8.59 -8.95
C ASP A 32 18.07 -7.56 -7.80
N GLU A 33 19.10 -7.73 -6.96
CA GLU A 33 19.28 -6.90 -5.76
C GLU A 33 19.58 -5.43 -6.08
N VAL A 34 20.33 -5.18 -7.16
CA VAL A 34 20.73 -3.83 -7.59
C VAL A 34 19.54 -3.09 -8.19
N GLU A 35 18.81 -3.73 -9.08
CA GLU A 35 17.60 -3.21 -9.69
C GLU A 35 16.53 -2.92 -8.62
N LEU A 36 16.30 -3.89 -7.73
CA LEU A 36 15.35 -3.76 -6.63
C LEU A 36 15.68 -2.60 -5.70
N SER A 37 16.97 -2.44 -5.36
CA SER A 37 17.42 -1.30 -4.54
C SER A 37 17.12 0.03 -5.22
N GLY A 38 17.38 0.16 -6.52
CA GLY A 38 17.08 1.36 -7.29
C GLY A 38 15.58 1.67 -7.38
N GLU A 39 14.77 0.64 -7.61
CA GLU A 39 13.30 0.76 -7.68
C GLU A 39 12.67 1.19 -6.34
N LEU A 40 13.30 0.86 -5.23
CA LEU A 40 12.81 1.21 -3.90
C LEU A 40 13.38 2.54 -3.39
N SER A 41 14.68 2.82 -3.57
CA SER A 41 15.29 4.03 -3.01
C SER A 41 14.89 5.31 -3.74
N ARG A 42 15.01 5.30 -5.08
CA ARG A 42 14.75 6.50 -5.92
C ARG A 42 13.40 7.17 -5.67
N PRO A 43 12.26 6.45 -5.65
CA PRO A 43 10.97 7.11 -5.48
C PRO A 43 10.80 7.72 -4.09
N LEU A 44 11.32 7.08 -3.04
CA LEU A 44 11.23 7.60 -1.69
C LEU A 44 12.10 8.86 -1.51
N GLU A 45 13.30 8.86 -2.04
CA GLU A 45 14.20 10.01 -2.05
C GLU A 45 13.60 11.17 -2.86
N TRP A 46 13.10 10.88 -4.07
CA TRP A 46 12.46 11.87 -4.93
C TRP A 46 11.25 12.52 -4.27
N LEU A 47 10.37 11.73 -3.66
CA LEU A 47 9.19 12.24 -2.95
C LEU A 47 9.62 13.13 -1.77
N ARG A 48 10.55 12.67 -0.94
CA ARG A 48 11.02 13.42 0.24
C ARG A 48 11.75 14.71 -0.11
N SER A 49 12.41 14.76 -1.27
CA SER A 49 13.09 15.98 -1.73
C SER A 49 12.14 17.06 -2.21
N ARG A 50 10.86 16.73 -2.48
CA ARG A 50 9.88 17.63 -3.09
C ARG A 50 8.65 17.91 -2.23
N PHE A 51 8.30 16.98 -1.35
CA PHE A 51 7.06 17.05 -0.57
C PHE A 51 7.32 16.80 0.90
N GLU A 52 6.61 17.55 1.75
CA GLU A 52 6.56 17.29 3.18
C GLU A 52 5.54 16.21 3.51
N GLY A 53 5.67 15.56 4.68
CA GLY A 53 4.70 14.59 5.16
C GLY A 53 4.65 13.26 4.38
N VAL A 54 5.69 12.96 3.58
CA VAL A 54 5.79 11.68 2.86
C VAL A 54 5.96 10.54 3.84
N VAL A 55 5.05 9.57 3.79
CA VAL A 55 5.16 8.37 4.62
C VAL A 55 6.08 7.34 3.96
N PRO A 56 6.95 6.67 4.73
CA PRO A 56 7.83 5.63 4.21
C PRO A 56 7.07 4.30 4.02
N TRP A 57 6.01 4.35 3.26
CA TRP A 57 5.21 3.20 2.89
C TRP A 57 5.33 2.91 1.41
N ILE A 58 5.38 1.64 1.07
CA ILE A 58 5.35 1.19 -0.31
C ILE A 58 4.04 0.48 -0.62
N SER A 59 3.38 0.86 -1.70
CA SER A 59 2.37 0.05 -2.36
C SER A 59 3.09 -0.77 -3.43
N TYR A 60 3.07 -2.09 -3.33
CA TYR A 60 3.77 -2.93 -4.30
C TYR A 60 3.06 -2.91 -5.65
N PRO A 61 3.80 -2.73 -6.79
CA PRO A 61 3.27 -2.97 -8.12
C PRO A 61 2.61 -4.35 -8.21
N TYR A 62 1.48 -4.42 -8.89
CA TYR A 62 0.65 -5.63 -9.01
C TYR A 62 0.21 -6.24 -7.67
N GLY A 63 0.46 -5.59 -6.55
CA GLY A 63 0.22 -6.11 -5.21
C GLY A 63 1.12 -7.27 -4.81
N CYS A 64 2.19 -7.52 -5.55
CA CYS A 64 3.09 -8.64 -5.35
C CYS A 64 4.29 -8.26 -4.48
N SER A 65 4.53 -9.02 -3.42
CA SER A 65 5.77 -8.95 -2.64
C SER A 65 6.36 -10.34 -2.44
N SER A 66 7.59 -10.39 -1.99
CA SER A 66 8.28 -11.60 -1.54
C SER A 66 9.08 -11.30 -0.28
N PRO A 67 9.50 -12.31 0.49
CA PRO A 67 10.37 -12.09 1.65
C PRO A 67 11.65 -11.32 1.32
N HIS A 68 12.17 -11.46 0.10
CA HIS A 68 13.31 -10.69 -0.38
C HIS A 68 12.97 -9.21 -0.54
N VAL A 69 11.88 -8.88 -1.25
CA VAL A 69 11.40 -7.50 -1.43
C VAL A 69 11.06 -6.83 -0.10
N GLU A 70 10.41 -7.55 0.82
CA GLU A 70 10.05 -7.02 2.14
C GLU A 70 11.31 -6.69 2.98
N ARG A 71 12.37 -7.52 2.89
CA ARG A 71 13.66 -7.24 3.56
C ARG A 71 14.38 -6.04 2.95
N ALA A 72 14.44 -5.95 1.62
CA ALA A 72 15.05 -4.83 0.91
C ALA A 72 14.33 -3.51 1.24
N ALA A 73 13.00 -3.49 1.21
CA ALA A 73 12.22 -2.32 1.58
C ALA A 73 12.50 -1.89 3.03
N ARG A 74 12.54 -2.83 3.97
CA ARG A 74 12.89 -2.54 5.37
C ARG A 74 14.29 -1.95 5.50
N ALA A 75 15.29 -2.50 4.82
CA ALA A 75 16.67 -2.02 4.84
C ALA A 75 16.80 -0.60 4.30
N LEU A 76 15.96 -0.21 3.34
CA LEU A 76 15.91 1.13 2.75
C LEU A 76 15.02 2.13 3.50
N GLY A 77 14.56 1.77 4.72
CA GLY A 77 13.84 2.69 5.61
C GLY A 77 12.34 2.79 5.37
N TYR A 78 11.75 1.87 4.62
CA TYR A 78 10.30 1.70 4.62
C TYR A 78 9.84 1.07 5.95
N VAL A 79 8.65 1.43 6.40
CA VAL A 79 8.05 0.91 7.65
C VAL A 79 6.81 0.06 7.40
N ALA A 80 6.22 0.17 6.19
CA ALA A 80 5.07 -0.63 5.80
C ALA A 80 5.04 -0.90 4.30
N GLY A 81 4.40 -2.03 3.92
CA GLY A 81 4.15 -2.41 2.54
C GLY A 81 2.72 -2.88 2.33
N LEU A 82 2.09 -2.40 1.26
CA LEU A 82 0.69 -2.60 0.93
C LEU A 82 0.55 -3.57 -0.23
N LEU A 83 -0.17 -4.65 -0.02
CA LEU A 83 -0.63 -5.58 -1.07
C LEU A 83 -1.86 -5.01 -1.78
N ILE A 84 -2.35 -5.70 -2.82
CA ILE A 84 -3.59 -5.31 -3.52
C ILE A 84 -4.82 -6.00 -2.94
N ASP A 85 -4.61 -7.18 -2.34
CA ASP A 85 -5.65 -8.06 -1.80
C ASP A 85 -5.41 -8.39 -0.33
N GLY A 86 -6.28 -9.20 0.25
CA GLY A 86 -6.08 -9.78 1.58
C GLY A 86 -7.03 -9.30 2.67
N GLY A 87 -7.93 -8.37 2.37
CA GLY A 87 -9.03 -8.03 3.27
C GLY A 87 -8.67 -7.00 4.36
N TRP A 88 -8.83 -7.35 5.62
CA TRP A 88 -8.73 -6.44 6.75
C TRP A 88 -7.39 -6.54 7.49
N ILE A 89 -6.89 -5.40 7.96
CA ILE A 89 -5.77 -5.36 8.90
C ILE A 89 -6.30 -5.76 10.28
N ARG A 90 -5.75 -6.84 10.85
CA ARG A 90 -6.10 -7.30 12.19
C ARG A 90 -5.03 -6.87 13.21
N ALA A 91 -5.44 -6.45 14.37
CA ALA A 91 -4.53 -6.19 15.49
C ALA A 91 -4.27 -7.49 16.28
N PRO A 92 -3.02 -7.71 16.77
CA PRO A 92 -1.84 -6.92 16.52
C PRO A 92 -1.30 -7.11 15.10
N MET A 93 -0.75 -6.04 14.50
CA MET A 93 -0.20 -6.09 13.15
C MET A 93 1.09 -6.91 13.12
N ARG A 94 1.01 -8.13 12.60
CA ARG A 94 2.13 -9.09 12.59
C ARG A 94 3.05 -8.97 11.38
N ARG A 95 2.53 -8.45 10.26
CA ARG A 95 3.25 -8.36 8.98
C ARG A 95 3.13 -6.95 8.39
N PRO A 96 3.89 -5.96 8.88
CA PRO A 96 3.77 -4.57 8.42
C PRO A 96 4.15 -4.39 6.93
N PHE A 97 4.93 -5.30 6.36
CA PHE A 97 5.31 -5.27 4.94
C PHE A 97 4.38 -6.10 4.04
N ALA A 98 3.29 -6.63 4.55
CA ALA A 98 2.28 -7.35 3.79
C ALA A 98 0.88 -6.95 4.26
N LEU A 99 0.62 -5.65 4.34
CA LEU A 99 -0.67 -5.12 4.75
C LEU A 99 -1.70 -5.34 3.65
N PRO A 100 -2.83 -5.95 3.97
CA PRO A 100 -3.90 -6.11 3.01
C PRO A 100 -4.52 -4.77 2.64
N ARG A 101 -5.00 -4.67 1.42
CA ARG A 101 -5.69 -3.51 0.88
C ARG A 101 -6.93 -3.96 0.12
N ARG A 102 -7.92 -3.08 0.02
CA ARG A 102 -9.07 -3.33 -0.83
C ARG A 102 -8.98 -2.49 -2.08
N ASN A 103 -9.04 -3.16 -3.21
CA ASN A 103 -9.18 -2.48 -4.47
C ASN A 103 -10.64 -2.01 -4.63
N ILE A 104 -10.82 -0.71 -4.80
CA ILE A 104 -12.11 -0.08 -5.09
C ILE A 104 -12.09 0.30 -6.57
N PRO A 105 -12.86 -0.40 -7.43
CA PRO A 105 -12.93 -0.06 -8.85
C PRO A 105 -13.44 1.36 -9.07
N ALA A 106 -12.91 2.02 -10.10
CA ALA A 106 -13.46 3.30 -10.53
C ALA A 106 -14.92 3.14 -10.99
N GLY A 107 -15.74 4.17 -10.76
CA GLY A 107 -17.13 4.20 -11.21
C GLY A 107 -18.13 3.46 -10.31
N LEU A 108 -17.73 3.00 -9.13
CA LEU A 108 -18.69 2.50 -8.14
C LEU A 108 -19.59 3.65 -7.67
N SER A 109 -20.92 3.39 -7.65
CA SER A 109 -21.88 4.27 -6.96
C SER A 109 -21.63 4.30 -5.45
N GLY A 110 -22.12 5.34 -4.77
CA GLY A 110 -22.05 5.43 -3.30
C GLY A 110 -22.61 4.18 -2.59
N PRO A 111 -23.80 3.68 -2.95
CA PRO A 111 -24.33 2.40 -2.44
C PRO A 111 -23.44 1.20 -2.75
N GLY A 112 -22.87 1.12 -3.95
CA GLY A 112 -21.93 0.06 -4.34
C GLY A 112 -20.66 0.08 -3.51
N PHE A 113 -20.12 1.27 -3.23
CA PHE A 113 -18.98 1.45 -2.33
C PHE A 113 -19.32 0.97 -0.91
N SER A 114 -20.46 1.43 -0.36
CA SER A 114 -20.91 1.07 0.98
C SER A 114 -21.11 -0.44 1.12
N LEU A 115 -21.73 -1.09 0.11
CA LEU A 115 -21.91 -2.53 0.10
C LEU A 115 -20.56 -3.27 0.07
N ARG A 116 -19.62 -2.80 -0.76
CA ARG A 116 -18.30 -3.41 -0.85
C ARG A 116 -17.46 -3.21 0.43
N ALA A 117 -17.62 -2.09 1.10
CA ALA A 117 -16.99 -1.84 2.39
C ALA A 117 -17.64 -2.66 3.52
N ALA A 118 -18.98 -2.73 3.59
CA ALA A 118 -19.73 -3.38 4.65
C ALA A 118 -19.86 -4.91 4.50
N ALA A 119 -19.88 -5.46 3.28
CA ALA A 119 -20.09 -6.89 3.03
C ALA A 119 -19.06 -7.82 3.68
N PHE A 120 -17.95 -7.29 4.17
CA PHE A 120 -16.88 -8.05 4.81
C PHE A 120 -16.95 -8.09 6.35
N GLU A 121 -17.62 -7.16 6.98
CA GLU A 121 -17.83 -7.26 8.44
C GLU A 121 -18.69 -8.48 8.79
N ARG A 122 -19.69 -8.79 7.97
CA ARG A 122 -20.57 -9.95 8.20
C ARG A 122 -19.88 -11.30 8.01
N LEU A 123 -18.97 -11.44 7.05
CA LEU A 123 -18.24 -12.69 6.82
C LEU A 123 -17.18 -12.95 7.90
N ALA A 124 -16.51 -11.91 8.41
CA ALA A 124 -15.55 -12.05 9.49
C ALA A 124 -16.20 -12.47 10.82
N VAL A 125 -17.43 -12.05 11.07
CA VAL A 125 -18.21 -12.44 12.26
C VAL A 125 -18.69 -13.90 12.20
N ILE A 126 -19.00 -14.42 11.01
CA ILE A 126 -19.44 -15.82 10.83
C ILE A 126 -18.26 -16.80 11.06
N ASP A 127 -17.07 -16.45 10.61
CA ASP A 127 -15.88 -17.32 10.74
C ASP A 127 -15.39 -17.41 12.20
N SER A 128 -15.53 -16.35 12.98
CA SER A 128 -15.17 -16.34 14.41
C SER A 128 -16.10 -17.23 15.28
N ARG A 129 -17.30 -17.56 14.81
CA ARG A 129 -18.24 -18.45 15.51
C ARG A 129 -18.10 -19.92 15.16
N ARG A 130 -17.35 -20.26 14.09
CA ARG A 130 -17.09 -21.66 13.70
C ARG A 130 -15.87 -22.27 14.35
N SER A 131 -15.02 -21.47 15.03
CA SER A 131 -13.83 -21.95 15.75
C SER A 131 -14.04 -22.22 17.23
N SER A 132 -15.29 -22.27 17.70
CA SER A 132 -15.60 -22.44 19.13
C SER A 132 -16.49 -23.67 19.41
N ASP A 133 -16.53 -24.66 18.49
CA ASP A 133 -17.14 -25.99 18.72
C ASP A 133 -16.09 -27.10 18.58
#